data_83dc6bc73521b518d1e6036d9f678086
#
_entry.id   83dc6bc73521b518d1e6036d9f678086
#
_cell.length_a   1.000
_cell.length_b   1.000
_cell.length_c   1.000
_cell.angle_alpha   90.00
_cell.angle_beta   90.00
_cell.angle_gamma   90.00
#
_symmetry.space_group_name_H-M   'P 1'
#
loop_
_entity.id
_entity.type
_entity.pdbx_description
1 polymer ?
#
loop_
_entity_poly.entity_id
_entity_poly.type
_entity_poly.pdbx_seq_one_letter_code
_entity_poly.pdbx_strand_id
1 'polypeptide(L)'
;ITRQKGLPYLLRAAAELPPEVQLVLLAGAPDTPEIMAEVESLIETLRETRDGVVWVPTMLPRNEVVAMLSSATVFVCPSVYEPLGIVNLEAMACELPVVATATGGIPEVVVHGETGWLVPIEQVQDGTGTPVDPDRFVADLAAAMTDAVSDTARAERMGLAGRRRAVESFSWGSIGDQTHQV
;
A
#
# COMPACT_ATOMS: atom_id res chain seq x y z
N ILE A 1 -6.98 1.63 12.27
CA ILE A 1 -5.82 0.78 11.86
C ILE A 1 -5.95 -0.55 12.54
N THR A 2 -6.02 -1.63 11.77
CA THR A 2 -5.97 -3.01 12.24
C THR A 2 -4.58 -3.60 12.00
N ARG A 3 -4.21 -4.68 12.72
CA ARG A 3 -2.95 -5.42 12.44
C ARG A 3 -2.89 -5.96 11.02
N GLN A 4 -4.04 -6.29 10.43
CA GLN A 4 -4.15 -6.78 9.05
C GLN A 4 -3.62 -5.79 8.01
N LYS A 5 -3.65 -4.48 8.31
CA LYS A 5 -3.15 -3.44 7.39
C LYS A 5 -1.63 -3.32 7.34
N GLY A 6 -0.90 -4.04 8.20
CA GLY A 6 0.55 -4.16 8.11
C GLY A 6 1.34 -2.87 8.36
N LEU A 7 0.73 -1.86 8.98
CA LEU A 7 1.37 -0.56 9.20
C LEU A 7 2.71 -0.65 9.96
N PRO A 8 2.89 -1.52 10.99
CA PRO A 8 4.19 -1.66 11.64
C PRO A 8 5.31 -2.10 10.69
N TYR A 9 5.02 -2.97 9.72
CA TYR A 9 6.02 -3.39 8.72
C TYR A 9 6.37 -2.26 7.77
N LEU A 10 5.37 -1.46 7.35
CA LEU A 10 5.60 -0.27 6.54
C LEU A 10 6.51 0.73 7.24
N LEU A 11 6.23 1.05 8.51
CA LEU A 11 7.03 2.02 9.27
C LEU A 11 8.48 1.56 9.43
N ARG A 12 8.70 0.28 9.67
CA ARG A 12 10.05 -0.30 9.72
C ARG A 12 10.73 -0.26 8.35
N ALA A 13 10.04 -0.61 7.28
CA ALA A 13 10.56 -0.55 5.92
C ALA A 13 10.88 0.88 5.48
N ALA A 14 10.10 1.86 5.92
CA ALA A 14 10.30 3.26 5.59
C ALA A 14 11.59 3.85 6.17
N ALA A 15 12.17 3.25 7.21
CA ALA A 15 13.46 3.66 7.74
C ALA A 15 14.61 3.48 6.74
N GLU A 16 14.48 2.55 5.79
CA GLU A 16 15.47 2.26 4.76
C GLU A 16 15.31 3.10 3.48
N LEU A 17 14.23 3.89 3.38
CA LEU A 17 14.01 4.74 2.20
C LEU A 17 15.00 5.91 2.14
N PRO A 18 15.32 6.41 0.93
CA PRO A 18 16.09 7.63 0.77
C PRO A 18 15.51 8.80 1.60
N PRO A 19 16.35 9.61 2.25
CA PRO A 19 15.88 10.62 3.20
C PRO A 19 14.99 11.71 2.59
N GLU A 20 15.10 11.94 1.28
CA GLU A 20 14.28 12.89 0.54
C GLU A 20 12.84 12.39 0.27
N VAL A 21 12.57 11.10 0.43
CA VAL A 21 11.24 10.52 0.22
C VAL A 21 10.32 10.86 1.38
N GLN A 22 9.24 11.55 1.11
CA GLN A 22 8.21 11.86 2.10
C GLN A 22 7.27 10.66 2.28
N LEU A 23 6.97 10.31 3.53
CA LEU A 23 5.98 9.31 3.90
C LEU A 23 4.72 9.99 4.42
N VAL A 24 3.59 9.75 3.76
CA VAL A 24 2.28 10.25 4.19
C VAL A 24 1.38 9.09 4.56
N LEU A 25 0.97 9.02 5.81
CA LEU A 25 0.10 7.98 6.34
C LEU A 25 -1.33 8.51 6.44
N LEU A 26 -2.20 8.10 5.52
CA LEU A 26 -3.64 8.34 5.60
C LEU A 26 -4.27 7.16 6.35
N ALA A 27 -4.10 7.15 7.65
CA ALA A 27 -4.46 6.01 8.48
C ALA A 27 -5.26 6.51 9.70
N GLY A 28 -6.53 6.17 9.75
CA GLY A 28 -7.42 6.50 10.86
C GLY A 28 -6.94 5.90 12.18
N ALA A 29 -7.62 6.25 13.28
CA ALA A 29 -7.26 5.78 14.61
C ALA A 29 -7.14 4.25 14.67
N PRO A 30 -6.14 3.71 15.37
CA PRO A 30 -6.02 2.29 15.65
C PRO A 30 -7.20 1.73 16.43
N ASP A 31 -7.52 0.45 16.19
CA ASP A 31 -8.68 -0.21 16.79
C ASP A 31 -8.53 -0.45 18.31
N THR A 32 -7.30 -0.56 18.79
CA THR A 32 -7.01 -0.78 20.21
C THR A 32 -5.91 0.16 20.72
N PRO A 33 -5.89 0.45 22.05
CA PRO A 33 -4.84 1.27 22.65
C PRO A 33 -3.42 0.69 22.46
N GLU A 34 -3.29 -0.64 22.43
CA GLU A 34 -2.00 -1.31 22.24
C GLU A 34 -1.46 -1.07 20.83
N ILE A 35 -2.32 -1.14 19.80
CA ILE A 35 -1.95 -0.84 18.40
C ILE A 35 -1.61 0.66 18.29
N MET A 36 -2.36 1.53 18.97
CA MET A 36 -2.07 2.97 19.00
C MET A 36 -0.65 3.22 19.53
N ALA A 37 -0.34 2.68 20.72
CA ALA A 37 0.97 2.87 21.36
C ALA A 37 2.13 2.34 20.49
N GLU A 38 1.94 1.17 19.85
CA GLU A 38 2.91 0.60 18.91
C GLU A 38 3.15 1.52 17.71
N VAL A 39 2.08 1.99 17.06
CA VAL A 39 2.16 2.86 15.88
C VAL A 39 2.78 4.22 16.24
N GLU A 40 2.38 4.84 17.33
CA GLU A 40 2.94 6.11 17.80
C GLU A 40 4.45 5.97 18.06
N SER A 41 4.86 4.93 18.79
CA SER A 41 6.28 4.66 19.07
C SER A 41 7.10 4.46 17.80
N LEU A 42 6.57 3.73 16.81
CA LEU A 42 7.26 3.51 15.54
C LEU A 42 7.36 4.81 14.72
N ILE A 43 6.32 5.65 14.72
CA ILE A 43 6.33 6.95 14.03
C ILE A 43 7.34 7.88 14.70
N GLU A 44 7.40 7.94 16.04
CA GLU A 44 8.36 8.74 16.78
C GLU A 44 9.79 8.30 16.47
N THR A 45 10.08 7.00 16.57
CA THR A 45 11.38 6.44 16.20
C THR A 45 11.78 6.78 14.76
N LEU A 46 10.82 6.69 13.82
CA LEU A 46 11.08 7.02 12.43
C LEU A 46 11.40 8.52 12.26
N ARG A 47 10.71 9.40 12.97
CA ARG A 47 10.95 10.85 12.96
C ARG A 47 12.29 11.27 13.58
N GLU A 48 12.86 10.45 14.45
CA GLU A 48 14.22 10.68 14.96
C GLU A 48 15.31 10.48 13.90
N THR A 49 15.01 9.65 12.89
CA THR A 49 15.99 9.24 11.88
C THR A 49 15.79 9.90 10.52
N ARG A 50 14.58 10.45 10.26
CA ARG A 50 14.24 11.09 8.98
C ARG A 50 13.15 12.15 9.12
N ASP A 51 13.22 13.15 8.26
CA ASP A 51 12.17 14.14 8.06
C ASP A 51 11.04 13.61 7.14
N GLY A 52 9.98 14.40 6.97
CA GLY A 52 8.92 14.13 5.98
C GLY A 52 7.97 13.00 6.36
N VAL A 53 7.83 12.66 7.64
CA VAL A 53 6.87 11.68 8.15
C VAL A 53 5.61 12.38 8.62
N VAL A 54 4.55 12.29 7.82
CA VAL A 54 3.24 12.92 8.08
C VAL A 54 2.22 11.84 8.38
N TRP A 55 1.56 11.94 9.52
CA TRP A 55 0.43 11.08 9.86
C TRP A 55 -0.85 11.89 9.98
N VAL A 56 -1.88 11.48 9.23
CA VAL A 56 -3.23 12.02 9.26
C VAL A 56 -4.14 10.99 9.93
N PRO A 57 -4.42 11.12 11.23
CA PRO A 57 -5.17 10.10 12.00
C PRO A 57 -6.69 10.20 11.83
N THR A 58 -7.18 11.13 11.01
CA THR A 58 -8.60 11.35 10.76
C THR A 58 -9.01 10.84 9.38
N MET A 59 -10.27 10.42 9.25
CA MET A 59 -10.80 10.11 7.92
C MET A 59 -10.95 11.40 7.10
N LEU A 60 -10.28 11.44 5.97
CA LEU A 60 -10.40 12.53 5.00
C LEU A 60 -11.64 12.36 4.12
N PRO A 61 -12.26 13.46 3.68
CA PRO A 61 -13.25 13.45 2.61
C PRO A 61 -12.68 12.83 1.33
N ARG A 62 -13.53 12.17 0.52
CA ARG A 62 -13.09 11.47 -0.69
C ARG A 62 -12.28 12.35 -1.66
N ASN A 63 -12.68 13.59 -1.85
CA ASN A 63 -11.97 14.53 -2.72
C ASN A 63 -10.55 14.82 -2.23
N GLU A 64 -10.32 14.88 -0.92
CA GLU A 64 -8.98 15.07 -0.34
C GLU A 64 -8.13 13.80 -0.49
N VAL A 65 -8.72 12.60 -0.29
CA VAL A 65 -8.03 11.33 -0.55
C VAL A 65 -7.61 11.24 -2.02
N VAL A 66 -8.49 11.59 -2.96
CA VAL A 66 -8.17 11.60 -4.40
C VAL A 66 -7.06 12.61 -4.71
N ALA A 67 -7.09 13.80 -4.11
CA ALA A 67 -6.05 14.81 -4.30
C ALA A 67 -4.69 14.32 -3.78
N MET A 68 -4.66 13.66 -2.62
CA MET A 68 -3.45 13.06 -2.06
C MET A 68 -2.90 11.94 -2.93
N LEU A 69 -3.76 11.00 -3.37
CA LEU A 69 -3.36 9.93 -4.27
C LEU A 69 -2.83 10.47 -5.60
N SER A 70 -3.49 11.47 -6.18
CA SER A 70 -3.07 12.07 -7.45
C SER A 70 -1.77 12.89 -7.36
N SER A 71 -1.33 13.23 -6.14
CA SER A 71 -0.09 13.98 -5.89
C SER A 71 1.08 13.10 -5.44
N ALA A 72 0.82 11.84 -5.13
CA ALA A 72 1.84 10.91 -4.66
C ALA A 72 2.66 10.33 -5.81
N THR A 73 3.83 9.76 -5.51
CA THR A 73 4.68 9.06 -6.47
C THR A 73 4.35 7.57 -6.52
N VAL A 74 4.00 6.98 -5.38
CA VAL A 74 3.67 5.56 -5.24
C VAL A 74 2.67 5.37 -4.10
N PHE A 75 1.77 4.42 -4.26
CA PHE A 75 0.89 3.96 -3.18
C PHE A 75 1.44 2.65 -2.58
N VAL A 76 1.43 2.55 -1.26
CA VAL A 76 1.90 1.34 -0.57
C VAL A 76 0.75 0.69 0.22
N CYS A 77 0.48 -0.58 -0.08
CA CYS A 77 -0.50 -1.41 0.61
C CYS A 77 0.20 -2.61 1.28
N PRO A 78 0.70 -2.47 2.52
CA PRO A 78 1.48 -3.49 3.21
C PRO A 78 0.61 -4.52 3.93
N SER A 79 -0.67 -4.65 3.54
CA SER A 79 -1.63 -5.53 4.21
C SER A 79 -1.12 -6.97 4.27
N VAL A 80 -1.20 -7.59 5.44
CA VAL A 80 -0.90 -9.02 5.63
C VAL A 80 -2.14 -9.89 5.44
N TYR A 81 -3.31 -9.29 5.40
CA TYR A 81 -4.57 -9.92 5.02
C TYR A 81 -5.44 -8.89 4.30
N GLU A 82 -5.84 -9.18 3.06
CA GLU A 82 -6.67 -8.28 2.26
C GLU A 82 -7.54 -9.09 1.29
N PRO A 83 -8.87 -9.13 1.49
CA PRO A 83 -9.76 -9.93 0.65
C PRO A 83 -9.74 -9.56 -0.82
N LEU A 84 -9.72 -8.27 -1.15
CA LEU A 84 -9.66 -7.77 -2.53
C LEU A 84 -8.66 -6.63 -2.71
N GLY A 85 -8.66 -5.65 -1.81
CA GLY A 85 -7.79 -4.48 -1.89
C GLY A 85 -8.34 -3.36 -2.76
N ILE A 86 -9.58 -2.92 -2.49
CA ILE A 86 -10.23 -1.79 -3.19
C ILE A 86 -9.35 -0.54 -3.16
N VAL A 87 -8.61 -0.31 -2.10
CA VAL A 87 -7.69 0.84 -1.99
C VAL A 87 -6.61 0.83 -3.07
N ASN A 88 -6.19 -0.35 -3.54
CA ASN A 88 -5.26 -0.46 -4.67
C ASN A 88 -5.92 0.00 -5.98
N LEU A 89 -7.19 -0.35 -6.19
CA LEU A 89 -7.96 0.12 -7.36
C LEU A 89 -8.15 1.64 -7.32
N GLU A 90 -8.38 2.22 -6.15
CA GLU A 90 -8.48 3.67 -5.97
C GLU A 90 -7.17 4.38 -6.33
N ALA A 91 -6.04 3.85 -5.87
CA ALA A 91 -4.72 4.35 -6.24
C ALA A 91 -4.44 4.20 -7.74
N MET A 92 -4.70 3.03 -8.32
CA MET A 92 -4.56 2.77 -9.74
C MET A 92 -5.45 3.68 -10.58
N ALA A 93 -6.68 3.97 -10.14
CA ALA A 93 -7.58 4.92 -10.82
C ALA A 93 -7.03 6.35 -10.81
N CYS A 94 -6.17 6.70 -9.87
CA CYS A 94 -5.44 7.98 -9.81
C CYS A 94 -4.08 7.95 -10.56
N GLU A 95 -3.84 6.93 -11.41
CA GLU A 95 -2.58 6.74 -12.15
C GLU A 95 -1.36 6.50 -11.24
N LEU A 96 -1.59 6.00 -10.04
CA LEU A 96 -0.55 5.76 -9.07
C LEU A 96 -0.08 4.30 -9.14
N PRO A 97 1.21 4.02 -9.34
CA PRO A 97 1.72 2.67 -9.24
C PRO A 97 1.64 2.16 -7.81
N VAL A 98 1.46 0.87 -7.65
CA VAL A 98 1.20 0.25 -6.35
C VAL A 98 2.35 -0.65 -5.93
N VAL A 99 2.84 -0.49 -4.70
CA VAL A 99 3.65 -1.47 -3.99
C VAL A 99 2.74 -2.17 -2.99
N ALA A 100 2.49 -3.46 -3.15
CA ALA A 100 1.56 -4.18 -2.29
C ALA A 100 2.05 -5.58 -1.95
N THR A 101 1.60 -6.11 -0.83
CA THR A 101 1.86 -7.49 -0.42
C THR A 101 1.11 -8.46 -1.33
N ALA A 102 1.78 -9.55 -1.73
CA ALA A 102 1.17 -10.62 -2.53
C ALA A 102 0.31 -11.54 -1.64
N THR A 103 -0.81 -11.00 -1.12
CA THR A 103 -1.73 -11.74 -0.23
C THR A 103 -3.18 -11.52 -0.62
N GLY A 104 -4.03 -12.51 -0.32
CA GLY A 104 -5.47 -12.46 -0.59
C GLY A 104 -5.79 -12.14 -2.05
N GLY A 105 -6.69 -11.20 -2.29
CA GLY A 105 -7.09 -10.75 -3.63
C GLY A 105 -6.19 -9.69 -4.27
N ILE A 106 -5.14 -9.21 -3.57
CA ILE A 106 -4.24 -8.18 -4.14
C ILE A 106 -3.61 -8.62 -5.46
N PRO A 107 -3.13 -9.89 -5.65
CA PRO A 107 -2.57 -10.34 -6.93
C PRO A 107 -3.59 -10.40 -8.09
N GLU A 108 -4.88 -10.38 -7.79
CA GLU A 108 -5.94 -10.26 -8.82
C GLU A 108 -6.06 -8.83 -9.35
N VAL A 109 -5.73 -7.85 -8.51
CA VAL A 109 -5.80 -6.41 -8.81
C VAL A 109 -4.49 -5.91 -9.41
N VAL A 110 -3.38 -6.11 -8.70
CA VAL A 110 -2.04 -5.61 -9.05
C VAL A 110 -1.27 -6.68 -9.84
N VAL A 111 -0.74 -6.30 -11.00
CA VAL A 111 0.11 -7.17 -11.83
C VAL A 111 1.56 -6.77 -11.62
N HIS A 112 2.37 -7.68 -11.07
CA HIS A 112 3.79 -7.42 -10.78
C HIS A 112 4.56 -7.08 -12.06
N GLY A 113 5.32 -5.97 -12.01
CA GLY A 113 6.12 -5.50 -13.13
C GLY A 113 5.35 -4.74 -14.21
N GLU A 114 4.00 -4.72 -14.16
CA GLU A 114 3.14 -4.05 -15.12
C GLU A 114 2.38 -2.87 -14.50
N THR A 115 1.68 -3.08 -13.39
CA THR A 115 0.89 -2.05 -12.72
C THR A 115 1.44 -1.68 -11.34
N GLY A 116 2.49 -2.37 -10.90
CA GLY A 116 3.13 -2.15 -9.60
C GLY A 116 4.06 -3.28 -9.21
N TRP A 117 4.40 -3.33 -7.94
CA TRP A 117 5.28 -4.31 -7.31
C TRP A 117 4.47 -5.18 -6.34
N LEU A 118 4.52 -6.49 -6.51
CA LEU A 118 4.02 -7.44 -5.52
C LEU A 118 5.17 -7.93 -4.65
N VAL A 119 5.08 -7.68 -3.36
CA VAL A 119 6.05 -8.12 -2.35
C VAL A 119 5.61 -9.49 -1.84
N PRO A 120 6.42 -10.54 -1.99
CA PRO A 120 6.08 -11.87 -1.52
C PRO A 120 5.99 -11.91 0.01
N ILE A 121 5.09 -12.74 0.52
CA ILE A 121 4.93 -12.98 1.95
C ILE A 121 4.69 -14.47 2.19
N GLU A 122 5.48 -15.06 3.07
CA GLU A 122 5.23 -16.37 3.65
C GLU A 122 4.58 -16.18 5.02
N GLN A 123 3.42 -16.80 5.25
CA GLN A 123 2.58 -16.54 6.41
C GLN A 123 2.44 -17.76 7.31
N VAL A 124 2.39 -17.51 8.62
CA VAL A 124 2.06 -18.53 9.61
C VAL A 124 0.65 -19.05 9.36
N GLN A 125 0.46 -20.36 9.45
CA GLN A 125 -0.81 -21.04 9.14
C GLN A 125 -1.76 -21.05 10.36
N ASP A 126 -1.95 -19.89 10.99
CA ASP A 126 -2.84 -19.71 12.15
C ASP A 126 -4.02 -18.74 11.88
N GLY A 127 -4.12 -18.26 10.64
CA GLY A 127 -5.19 -17.33 10.22
C GLY A 127 -4.92 -15.86 10.57
N THR A 128 -3.81 -15.52 11.22
CA THR A 128 -3.47 -14.13 11.59
C THR A 128 -2.89 -13.33 10.42
N GLY A 129 -2.34 -14.02 9.42
CA GLY A 129 -1.59 -13.39 8.33
C GLY A 129 -0.17 -12.96 8.72
N THR A 130 0.30 -13.29 9.92
CA THR A 130 1.64 -12.92 10.40
C THR A 130 2.72 -13.49 9.49
N PRO A 131 3.73 -12.69 9.05
CA PRO A 131 4.86 -13.20 8.30
C PRO A 131 5.65 -14.23 9.12
N VAL A 132 6.09 -15.33 8.48
CA VAL A 132 7.00 -16.32 9.10
C VAL A 132 8.35 -15.68 9.42
N ASP A 133 8.82 -14.83 8.53
CA ASP A 133 10.04 -14.02 8.72
C ASP A 133 9.70 -12.53 8.54
N PRO A 134 9.36 -11.83 9.64
CA PRO A 134 9.01 -10.42 9.60
C PRO A 134 10.14 -9.51 9.12
N ASP A 135 11.40 -9.85 9.42
CA ASP A 135 12.55 -9.02 9.06
C ASP A 135 12.82 -9.11 7.55
N ARG A 136 12.71 -10.30 6.98
CA ARG A 136 12.78 -10.50 5.53
C ARG A 136 11.65 -9.76 4.83
N PHE A 137 10.41 -9.88 5.32
CA PHE A 137 9.27 -9.18 4.72
C PHE A 137 9.48 -7.65 4.73
N VAL A 138 9.98 -7.10 5.82
CA VAL A 138 10.32 -5.67 5.93
C VAL A 138 11.40 -5.28 4.92
N ALA A 139 12.46 -6.08 4.77
CA ALA A 139 13.52 -5.83 3.80
C ALA A 139 13.01 -5.89 2.34
N ASP A 140 12.19 -6.89 2.00
CA ASP A 140 11.59 -7.03 0.68
C ASP A 140 10.63 -5.85 0.36
N LEU A 141 9.87 -5.40 1.35
CA LEU A 141 9.00 -4.22 1.24
C LEU A 141 9.82 -2.94 1.02
N ALA A 142 10.88 -2.74 1.80
CA ALA A 142 11.79 -1.59 1.67
C ALA A 142 12.45 -1.56 0.28
N ALA A 143 12.90 -2.71 -0.20
CA ALA A 143 13.50 -2.84 -1.54
C ALA A 143 12.51 -2.46 -2.65
N ALA A 144 11.27 -2.97 -2.57
CA ALA A 144 10.22 -2.66 -3.55
C ALA A 144 9.83 -1.16 -3.53
N MET A 145 9.72 -0.56 -2.35
CA MET A 145 9.44 0.86 -2.18
C MET A 145 10.59 1.72 -2.74
N THR A 146 11.84 1.35 -2.46
CA THR A 146 13.02 2.05 -2.98
C THR A 146 13.10 1.94 -4.51
N ASP A 147 12.87 0.76 -5.09
CA ASP A 147 12.81 0.57 -6.55
C ASP A 147 11.73 1.46 -7.19
N ALA A 148 10.56 1.54 -6.56
CA ALA A 148 9.44 2.32 -7.06
C ALA A 148 9.72 3.84 -7.09
N VAL A 149 10.46 4.38 -6.14
CA VAL A 149 10.78 5.81 -6.10
C VAL A 149 12.06 6.17 -6.89
N SER A 150 12.89 5.18 -7.22
CA SER A 150 14.18 5.40 -7.91
C SER A 150 14.05 5.56 -9.43
N ASP A 151 13.00 5.03 -10.06
CA ASP A 151 12.74 5.13 -11.50
C ASP A 151 11.33 5.71 -11.74
N THR A 152 11.25 7.03 -11.75
CA THR A 152 10.00 7.77 -11.94
C THR A 152 9.34 7.46 -13.28
N ALA A 153 10.13 7.29 -14.35
CA ALA A 153 9.58 6.97 -15.67
C ALA A 153 8.94 5.57 -15.70
N ARG A 154 9.51 4.60 -14.99
CA ARG A 154 8.91 3.27 -14.83
C ARG A 154 7.65 3.35 -13.95
N ALA A 155 7.69 4.09 -12.85
CA ALA A 155 6.56 4.31 -11.97
C ALA A 155 5.37 4.94 -12.73
N GLU A 156 5.60 5.98 -13.52
CA GLU A 156 4.57 6.62 -14.36
C GLU A 156 3.95 5.64 -15.37
N ARG A 157 4.76 4.86 -16.07
CA ARG A 157 4.25 3.83 -17.01
C ARG A 157 3.38 2.80 -16.30
N MET A 158 3.78 2.36 -15.11
CA MET A 158 3.01 1.42 -14.30
C MET A 158 1.71 2.04 -13.80
N GLY A 159 1.72 3.31 -13.38
CA GLY A 159 0.52 4.04 -12.98
C GLY A 159 -0.51 4.14 -14.11
N LEU A 160 -0.06 4.51 -15.32
CA LEU A 160 -0.93 4.56 -16.51
C LEU A 160 -1.49 3.17 -16.87
N ALA A 161 -0.69 2.11 -16.77
CA ALA A 161 -1.15 0.74 -16.98
C ALA A 161 -2.17 0.33 -15.91
N GLY A 162 -1.90 0.72 -14.65
CA GLY A 162 -2.80 0.50 -13.52
C GLY A 162 -4.16 1.13 -13.75
N ARG A 163 -4.21 2.41 -14.17
CA ARG A 163 -5.48 3.08 -14.47
C ARG A 163 -6.26 2.39 -15.58
N ARG A 164 -5.60 2.02 -16.68
CA ARG A 164 -6.28 1.27 -17.76
C ARG A 164 -6.92 0.00 -17.21
N ARG A 165 -6.15 -0.80 -16.44
CA ARG A 165 -6.65 -2.04 -15.84
C ARG A 165 -7.81 -1.79 -14.90
N ALA A 166 -7.74 -0.78 -14.03
CA ALA A 166 -8.81 -0.44 -13.09
C ALA A 166 -10.11 -0.09 -13.82
N VAL A 167 -10.03 0.71 -14.90
CA VAL A 167 -11.19 1.12 -15.69
C VAL A 167 -11.75 -0.03 -16.52
N GLU A 168 -10.90 -0.81 -17.19
CA GLU A 168 -11.32 -1.84 -18.13
C GLU A 168 -11.82 -3.12 -17.43
N SER A 169 -11.25 -3.49 -16.28
CA SER A 169 -11.54 -4.77 -15.64
C SER A 169 -12.35 -4.64 -14.34
N PHE A 170 -12.30 -3.50 -13.65
CA PHE A 170 -12.86 -3.34 -12.30
C PHE A 170 -13.86 -2.18 -12.18
N SER A 171 -14.22 -1.49 -13.28
CA SER A 171 -15.29 -0.50 -13.24
C SER A 171 -16.65 -1.18 -13.02
N TRP A 172 -17.59 -0.48 -12.40
CA TRP A 172 -18.94 -0.99 -12.20
C TRP A 172 -19.63 -1.39 -13.52
N GLY A 173 -19.33 -0.69 -14.62
CA GLY A 173 -19.80 -1.07 -15.95
C GLY A 173 -19.24 -2.41 -16.39
N SER A 174 -17.92 -2.59 -16.31
CA SER A 174 -17.26 -3.85 -16.67
C SER A 174 -17.74 -5.03 -15.83
N ILE A 175 -17.86 -4.85 -14.51
CA ILE A 175 -18.37 -5.88 -13.59
C ILE A 175 -19.85 -6.23 -13.92
N GLY A 176 -20.67 -5.22 -14.22
CA GLY A 176 -22.06 -5.42 -14.62
C GLY A 176 -22.18 -6.25 -15.90
N ASP A 177 -21.38 -5.95 -16.92
CA ASP A 177 -21.37 -6.69 -18.18
C ASP A 177 -20.91 -8.15 -18.00
N GLN A 178 -19.90 -8.39 -17.17
CA GLN A 178 -19.42 -9.75 -16.84
C GLN A 178 -20.47 -10.56 -16.07
N THR A 179 -21.22 -9.91 -15.17
CA THR A 179 -22.28 -10.58 -14.39
C THR A 179 -23.49 -10.95 -15.27
N HIS A 180 -23.74 -10.20 -16.35
CA HIS A 180 -24.84 -10.50 -17.29
C HIS A 180 -24.54 -11.67 -18.23
N GLN A 181 -23.28 -12.11 -18.33
CA GLN A 181 -22.85 -13.21 -19.19
C GLN A 181 -22.89 -14.58 -18.48
N VAL A 182 -23.24 -14.62 -17.18
CA VAL A 182 -23.41 -15.83 -16.36
C VAL A 182 -24.90 -16.14 -16.20
#